data_26cc28c63701700f5b9d902d623ae462
#
_entry.id   26cc28c63701700f5b9d902d623ae462
#
_cell.length_a   1.000
_cell.length_b   1.000
_cell.length_c   1.000
_cell.angle_alpha   90.00
_cell.angle_beta   90.00
_cell.angle_gamma   90.00
#
_symmetry.space_group_name_H-M   'P 1'
#
loop_
_entity.id
_entity.type
_entity.pdbx_description
1 polymer ?
#
loop_
_entity_poly.entity_id
_entity_poly.type
_entity_poly.pdbx_seq_one_letter_code
_entity_poly.pdbx_strand_id
1 'polypeptide(L)'
;MKRAEAKITTIIGKDAVLEGDFMASGSIRLDGCVEGNVKVSGICIVGAAGKIHGNLEAYSTIIGGEVLGNVTVEERTELTGTARLIGDIRTNLIVIDEKAIFQGRCDMNQDETKIRKRPPRENRAAKKSAKDALKEALQEMEEETKAAEADLVAASNEISENDNEAI
;
A
#
# COMPACT_ATOMS: atom_id res chain seq x y z
N MET A 1 5.30 -1.18 -29.97
CA MET A 1 5.44 -0.23 -28.85
C MET A 1 6.42 0.84 -29.26
N LYS A 2 5.96 2.05 -29.50
CA LYS A 2 6.85 3.16 -29.80
C LYS A 2 7.58 3.54 -28.51
N ARG A 3 8.88 3.23 -28.40
CA ARG A 3 9.76 3.92 -27.48
C ARG A 3 9.59 5.41 -27.78
N ALA A 4 9.01 6.15 -26.85
CA ALA A 4 9.03 7.60 -26.93
C ALA A 4 10.52 7.98 -26.93
N GLU A 5 11.02 8.36 -28.11
CA GLU A 5 12.36 8.92 -28.21
C GLU A 5 12.38 10.13 -27.30
N ALA A 6 13.18 10.06 -26.24
CA ALA A 6 13.30 11.12 -25.26
C ALA A 6 14.03 12.30 -25.91
N LYS A 7 13.33 13.01 -26.81
CA LYS A 7 13.84 14.24 -27.38
C LYS A 7 13.79 15.30 -26.27
N ILE A 8 14.94 15.51 -25.63
CA ILE A 8 15.09 16.56 -24.61
C ILE A 8 14.83 17.90 -25.27
N THR A 9 13.78 18.58 -24.80
CA THR A 9 13.31 19.84 -25.37
C THR A 9 13.89 21.02 -24.60
N THR A 10 14.13 20.84 -23.29
CA THR A 10 14.60 21.91 -22.41
C THR A 10 15.71 21.40 -21.51
N ILE A 11 16.77 22.17 -21.37
CA ILE A 11 17.90 21.88 -20.48
C ILE A 11 18.09 23.07 -19.54
N ILE A 12 18.06 22.79 -18.23
CA ILE A 12 18.32 23.76 -17.18
C ILE A 12 19.73 23.48 -16.63
N GLY A 13 20.63 24.42 -16.81
CA GLY A 13 22.03 24.30 -16.43
C GLY A 13 22.24 24.33 -14.90
N LYS A 14 23.43 23.94 -14.45
CA LYS A 14 23.79 23.78 -13.02
C LYS A 14 23.68 25.05 -12.19
N ASP A 15 23.91 26.23 -12.84
CA ASP A 15 23.89 27.52 -12.17
C ASP A 15 22.52 28.21 -12.22
N ALA A 16 21.53 27.53 -12.80
CA ALA A 16 20.18 28.03 -12.88
C ALA A 16 19.40 27.72 -11.59
N VAL A 17 18.76 28.75 -11.07
CA VAL A 17 17.79 28.62 -9.95
C VAL A 17 16.43 29.03 -10.48
N LEU A 18 15.48 28.14 -10.34
CA LEU A 18 14.08 28.38 -10.68
C LEU A 18 13.25 28.41 -9.40
N GLU A 19 12.56 29.53 -9.21
CA GLU A 19 11.62 29.68 -8.10
C GLU A 19 10.20 29.79 -8.65
N GLY A 20 9.29 28.96 -8.12
CA GLY A 20 7.88 28.95 -8.47
C GLY A 20 7.43 27.74 -9.29
N ASP A 21 6.27 27.88 -9.92
CA ASP A 21 5.67 26.80 -10.69
C ASP A 21 6.25 26.73 -12.11
N PHE A 22 6.82 25.59 -12.44
CA PHE A 22 7.39 25.33 -13.76
C PHE A 22 6.58 24.27 -14.51
N MET A 23 6.11 24.62 -15.70
CA MET A 23 5.38 23.70 -16.58
C MET A 23 6.11 23.51 -17.90
N ALA A 24 6.35 22.27 -18.29
CA ALA A 24 6.98 21.94 -19.56
C ALA A 24 6.19 20.89 -20.32
N SER A 25 5.94 21.16 -21.62
CA SER A 25 5.35 20.19 -22.54
C SER A 25 6.47 19.48 -23.28
N GLY A 26 6.86 18.30 -22.84
CA GLY A 26 7.94 17.52 -23.45
C GLY A 26 8.94 17.02 -22.42
N SER A 27 10.10 16.58 -22.90
CA SER A 27 11.16 16.05 -22.02
C SER A 27 12.12 17.14 -21.58
N ILE A 28 12.44 17.16 -20.30
CA ILE A 28 13.36 18.15 -19.72
C ILE A 28 14.53 17.48 -19.01
N ARG A 29 15.65 18.19 -18.99
CA ARG A 29 16.81 17.88 -18.17
C ARG A 29 17.10 19.01 -17.19
N LEU A 30 17.14 18.65 -15.92
CA LEU A 30 17.38 19.57 -14.80
C LEU A 30 18.74 19.25 -14.16
N ASP A 31 19.70 20.13 -14.34
CA ASP A 31 21.00 20.04 -13.64
C ASP A 31 21.13 21.16 -12.57
N GLY A 32 20.18 22.10 -12.50
CA GLY A 32 20.15 23.24 -11.57
C GLY A 32 19.27 23.02 -10.34
N CYS A 33 19.02 24.12 -9.60
CA CYS A 33 18.15 24.11 -8.43
C CYS A 33 16.73 24.56 -8.82
N VAL A 34 15.71 23.84 -8.36
CA VAL A 34 14.30 24.19 -8.57
C VAL A 34 13.59 24.21 -7.23
N GLU A 35 12.98 25.35 -6.91
CA GLU A 35 12.18 25.53 -5.70
C GLU A 35 10.72 25.79 -6.09
N GLY A 36 9.85 24.80 -5.91
CA GLY A 36 8.43 24.88 -6.25
C GLY A 36 7.87 23.66 -6.94
N ASN A 37 6.78 23.87 -7.69
CA ASN A 37 6.10 22.76 -8.36
C ASN A 37 6.60 22.60 -9.79
N VAL A 38 7.01 21.39 -10.14
CA VAL A 38 7.47 21.04 -11.49
C VAL A 38 6.47 20.10 -12.14
N LYS A 39 5.87 20.51 -13.25
CA LYS A 39 4.96 19.70 -14.03
C LYS A 39 5.47 19.46 -15.44
N VAL A 40 5.70 18.20 -15.78
CA VAL A 40 6.28 17.80 -17.06
C VAL A 40 5.39 16.76 -17.74
N SER A 41 4.92 17.08 -18.94
CA SER A 41 4.08 16.11 -19.69
C SER A 41 4.87 14.97 -20.33
N GLY A 42 6.18 15.01 -20.27
CA GLY A 42 7.08 14.00 -20.84
C GLY A 42 8.04 13.42 -19.81
N ILE A 43 9.28 13.20 -20.24
CA ILE A 43 10.32 12.61 -19.40
C ILE A 43 11.07 13.72 -18.66
N CYS A 44 11.15 13.63 -17.33
CA CYS A 44 11.95 14.49 -16.49
C CYS A 44 13.26 13.78 -16.13
N ILE A 45 14.40 14.36 -16.50
CA ILE A 45 15.72 13.85 -16.13
C ILE A 45 16.35 14.82 -15.14
N VAL A 46 16.50 14.40 -13.91
CA VAL A 46 17.23 15.18 -12.88
C VAL A 46 18.68 14.71 -12.87
N GLY A 47 19.58 15.58 -13.27
CA GLY A 47 21.01 15.27 -13.28
C GLY A 47 21.60 15.16 -11.88
N ALA A 48 22.80 14.62 -11.75
CA ALA A 48 23.47 14.41 -10.45
C ALA A 48 23.74 15.70 -9.65
N ALA A 49 23.79 16.85 -10.33
CA ALA A 49 23.93 18.17 -9.70
C ALA A 49 22.57 18.84 -9.44
N GLY A 50 21.47 18.28 -10.00
CA GLY A 50 20.13 18.83 -9.88
C GLY A 50 19.57 18.68 -8.47
N LYS A 51 18.91 19.74 -8.01
CA LYS A 51 18.18 19.75 -6.73
C LYS A 51 16.75 20.23 -6.97
N ILE A 52 15.79 19.48 -6.45
CA ILE A 52 14.38 19.85 -6.51
C ILE A 52 13.83 19.92 -5.10
N HIS A 53 13.29 21.07 -4.74
CA HIS A 53 12.58 21.30 -3.50
C HIS A 53 11.11 21.58 -3.79
N GLY A 54 10.24 20.58 -3.64
CA GLY A 54 8.81 20.75 -3.88
C GLY A 54 8.16 19.53 -4.53
N ASN A 55 7.08 19.77 -5.28
CA ASN A 55 6.34 18.72 -5.93
C ASN A 55 6.78 18.52 -7.38
N LEU A 56 7.03 17.25 -7.76
CA LEU A 56 7.36 16.86 -9.12
C LEU A 56 6.24 16.01 -9.71
N GLU A 57 5.62 16.48 -10.77
CA GLU A 57 4.67 15.70 -11.58
C GLU A 57 5.27 15.45 -12.96
N ALA A 58 5.39 14.19 -13.36
CA ALA A 58 5.93 13.83 -14.66
C ALA A 58 5.26 12.56 -15.21
N TYR A 59 5.33 12.37 -16.53
CA TYR A 59 4.92 11.11 -17.12
C TYR A 59 5.90 9.98 -16.78
N SER A 60 7.20 10.23 -16.97
CA SER A 60 8.29 9.33 -16.56
C SER A 60 9.44 10.15 -15.98
N THR A 61 10.17 9.66 -14.99
CA THR A 61 11.27 10.40 -14.40
C THR A 61 12.51 9.54 -14.16
N ILE A 62 13.68 10.18 -14.38
CA ILE A 62 14.99 9.63 -14.05
C ILE A 62 15.67 10.60 -13.09
N ILE A 63 15.89 10.16 -11.86
CA ILE A 63 16.47 10.99 -10.80
C ILE A 63 17.90 10.58 -10.54
N GLY A 64 18.85 11.49 -10.72
CA GLY A 64 20.26 11.32 -10.38
C GLY A 64 20.74 12.26 -9.29
N GLY A 65 19.96 13.29 -8.96
CA GLY A 65 20.28 14.31 -7.98
C GLY A 65 19.46 14.21 -6.69
N GLU A 66 19.33 15.34 -6.01
CA GLU A 66 18.57 15.44 -4.76
C GLU A 66 17.15 15.93 -5.00
N VAL A 67 16.17 15.22 -4.46
CA VAL A 67 14.75 15.61 -4.53
C VAL A 67 14.16 15.59 -3.13
N LEU A 68 13.64 16.74 -2.70
CA LEU A 68 12.95 16.92 -1.42
C LEU A 68 11.49 17.28 -1.67
N GLY A 69 10.59 16.35 -1.42
CA GLY A 69 9.15 16.58 -1.55
C GLY A 69 8.40 15.43 -2.22
N ASN A 70 7.22 15.72 -2.79
CA ASN A 70 6.37 14.70 -3.37
C ASN A 70 6.66 14.50 -4.86
N VAL A 71 6.80 13.26 -5.26
CA VAL A 71 7.02 12.86 -6.66
C VAL A 71 5.84 12.04 -7.14
N THR A 72 5.12 12.55 -8.14
CA THR A 72 4.01 11.83 -8.77
C THR A 72 4.35 11.53 -10.23
N VAL A 73 4.43 10.26 -10.57
CA VAL A 73 4.82 9.80 -11.90
C VAL A 73 3.80 8.78 -12.41
N GLU A 74 3.33 8.99 -13.64
CA GLU A 74 2.29 8.14 -14.22
C GLU A 74 2.83 6.78 -14.69
N GLU A 75 4.04 6.71 -15.23
CA GLU A 75 4.57 5.50 -15.82
C GLU A 75 5.70 4.88 -14.98
N ARG A 76 6.88 5.51 -14.98
CA ARG A 76 8.10 4.92 -14.43
C ARG A 76 8.97 5.95 -13.72
N THR A 77 9.43 5.58 -12.55
CA THR A 77 10.47 6.32 -11.80
C THR A 77 11.74 5.49 -11.72
N GLU A 78 12.87 6.06 -12.14
CA GLU A 78 14.18 5.44 -12.05
C GLU A 78 15.09 6.30 -11.16
N LEU A 79 15.60 5.71 -10.08
CA LEU A 79 16.56 6.33 -9.17
C LEU A 79 17.95 5.78 -9.50
N THR A 80 18.85 6.63 -9.99
CA THR A 80 20.23 6.22 -10.25
C THR A 80 21.04 6.17 -8.96
N GLY A 81 22.21 5.54 -8.99
CA GLY A 81 23.04 5.36 -7.79
C GLY A 81 23.52 6.62 -7.07
N THR A 82 23.35 7.80 -7.67
CA THR A 82 23.63 9.10 -7.05
C THR A 82 22.38 9.83 -6.56
N ALA A 83 21.21 9.22 -6.78
CA ALA A 83 19.94 9.81 -6.41
C ALA A 83 19.73 9.82 -4.90
N ARG A 84 19.24 10.95 -4.41
CA ARG A 84 18.77 11.10 -3.04
C ARG A 84 17.36 11.66 -3.06
N LEU A 85 16.40 10.86 -2.64
CA LEU A 85 15.01 11.24 -2.60
C LEU A 85 14.48 11.16 -1.18
N ILE A 86 13.95 12.28 -0.71
CA ILE A 86 13.33 12.41 0.62
C ILE A 86 11.91 12.93 0.42
N GLY A 87 10.92 12.07 0.68
CA GLY A 87 9.51 12.40 0.53
C GLY A 87 8.68 11.26 -0.03
N ASP A 88 7.46 11.56 -0.44
CA ASP A 88 6.52 10.56 -0.93
C ASP A 88 6.59 10.39 -2.45
N ILE A 89 6.61 9.12 -2.90
CA ILE A 89 6.59 8.78 -4.32
C ILE A 89 5.27 8.09 -4.66
N ARG A 90 4.65 8.51 -5.76
CA ARG A 90 3.55 7.81 -6.42
C ARG A 90 3.94 7.47 -7.84
N THR A 91 4.00 6.19 -8.17
CA THR A 91 4.39 5.72 -9.50
C THR A 91 3.83 4.34 -9.79
N ASN A 92 3.71 3.97 -11.07
CA ASN A 92 3.33 2.61 -11.45
C ASN A 92 4.51 1.64 -11.40
N LEU A 93 5.69 2.12 -11.78
CA LEU A 93 6.92 1.31 -11.79
C LEU A 93 8.07 2.10 -11.16
N ILE A 94 8.74 1.50 -10.20
CA ILE A 94 9.95 2.07 -9.59
C ILE A 94 11.16 1.17 -9.85
N VAL A 95 12.26 1.78 -10.23
CA VAL A 95 13.58 1.13 -10.36
C VAL A 95 14.56 1.90 -9.50
N ILE A 96 15.19 1.23 -8.58
CA ILE A 96 16.15 1.83 -7.64
C ILE A 96 17.49 1.15 -7.84
N ASP A 97 18.51 1.96 -8.11
CA ASP A 97 19.89 1.50 -8.25
C ASP A 97 20.56 1.24 -6.88
N GLU A 98 21.61 0.46 -6.84
CA GLU A 98 22.24 -0.06 -5.61
C GLU A 98 22.67 1.01 -4.59
N LYS A 99 23.04 2.20 -5.06
CA LYS A 99 23.55 3.28 -4.19
C LYS A 99 22.53 4.41 -3.96
N ALA A 100 21.34 4.29 -4.53
CA ALA A 100 20.31 5.30 -4.38
C ALA A 100 19.81 5.37 -2.93
N ILE A 101 19.61 6.57 -2.43
CA ILE A 101 19.04 6.80 -1.10
C ILE A 101 17.58 7.23 -1.28
N PHE A 102 16.67 6.41 -0.79
CA PHE A 102 15.25 6.72 -0.73
C PHE A 102 14.78 6.72 0.71
N GLN A 103 14.16 7.81 1.12
CA GLN A 103 13.60 7.97 2.44
C GLN A 103 12.20 8.58 2.35
N GLY A 104 11.17 7.79 2.64
CA GLY A 104 9.79 8.23 2.58
C GLY A 104 8.83 7.10 2.28
N ARG A 105 7.61 7.46 1.84
CA ARG A 105 6.58 6.52 1.45
C ARG A 105 6.57 6.31 -0.05
N CYS A 106 6.44 5.07 -0.48
CA CYS A 106 6.25 4.72 -1.87
C CYS A 106 4.87 4.11 -2.07
N ASP A 107 4.02 4.82 -2.79
CA ASP A 107 2.72 4.34 -3.22
C ASP A 107 2.81 3.94 -4.70
N MET A 108 2.69 2.66 -4.96
CA MET A 108 2.63 2.16 -6.33
C MET A 108 1.17 2.05 -6.74
N ASN A 109 0.69 2.99 -7.58
CA ASN A 109 -0.59 2.87 -8.25
C ASN A 109 -0.46 1.75 -9.29
N GLN A 110 -0.77 0.54 -8.88
CA GLN A 110 -1.11 -0.46 -9.86
C GLN A 110 -2.53 -0.13 -10.31
N ASP A 111 -2.72 0.11 -11.62
CA ASP A 111 -4.04 0.21 -12.22
C ASP A 111 -4.91 -0.91 -11.67
N GLU A 112 -5.91 -0.59 -10.86
CA GLU A 112 -6.82 -1.57 -10.23
C GLU A 112 -7.53 -2.46 -11.26
N THR A 113 -7.49 -2.09 -12.53
CA THR A 113 -8.06 -2.84 -13.64
C THR A 113 -7.26 -4.09 -14.04
N LYS A 114 -5.99 -4.23 -13.66
CA LYS A 114 -5.16 -5.41 -13.95
C LYS A 114 -4.85 -6.29 -12.75
N ILE A 115 -5.08 -5.81 -11.56
CA ILE A 115 -5.11 -6.69 -10.40
C ILE A 115 -6.48 -7.38 -10.46
N ARG A 116 -6.55 -8.56 -11.09
CA ARG A 116 -7.51 -9.54 -10.63
C ARG A 116 -7.31 -9.55 -9.12
N LYS A 117 -8.26 -8.98 -8.38
CA LYS A 117 -8.36 -9.16 -6.94
C LYS A 117 -8.17 -10.65 -6.71
N ARG A 118 -6.96 -11.09 -6.42
CA ARG A 118 -6.84 -12.34 -5.69
C ARG A 118 -7.64 -12.05 -4.45
N PRO A 119 -8.80 -12.68 -4.27
CA PRO A 119 -9.49 -12.52 -3.01
C PRO A 119 -8.42 -12.78 -1.96
N PRO A 120 -8.35 -12.00 -0.88
CA PRO A 120 -7.43 -12.32 0.19
C PRO A 120 -7.59 -13.82 0.36
N ARG A 121 -6.50 -14.56 0.34
CA ARG A 121 -6.55 -15.98 0.68
C ARG A 121 -7.11 -15.99 2.08
N GLU A 122 -8.44 -15.92 2.16
CA GLU A 122 -9.12 -16.31 3.37
C GLU A 122 -8.55 -17.68 3.66
N ASN A 123 -7.80 -17.76 4.75
CA ASN A 123 -7.33 -19.02 5.24
C ASN A 123 -8.59 -19.87 5.40
N ARG A 124 -8.95 -20.64 4.36
CA ARG A 124 -10.06 -21.61 4.42
C ARG A 124 -9.86 -22.55 5.60
N ALA A 125 -8.61 -22.75 6.02
CA ALA A 125 -8.26 -23.43 7.25
C ALA A 125 -8.75 -22.71 8.52
N ALA A 126 -8.66 -21.37 8.59
CA ALA A 126 -9.13 -20.61 9.75
C ALA A 126 -10.67 -20.58 9.84
N LYS A 127 -11.39 -20.53 8.69
CA LYS A 127 -12.86 -20.61 8.70
C LYS A 127 -13.40 -21.99 9.02
N LYS A 128 -12.72 -23.07 8.62
CA LYS A 128 -13.09 -24.43 9.05
C LYS A 128 -12.88 -24.63 10.53
N SER A 129 -11.75 -24.18 11.06
CA SER A 129 -11.43 -24.27 12.48
C SER A 129 -12.44 -23.52 13.37
N ALA A 130 -12.87 -22.33 12.97
CA ALA A 130 -13.84 -21.56 13.74
C ALA A 130 -15.26 -22.18 13.72
N LYS A 131 -15.68 -22.78 12.61
CA LYS A 131 -16.98 -23.47 12.53
C LYS A 131 -16.97 -24.79 13.29
N ASP A 132 -15.88 -25.52 13.28
CA ASP A 132 -15.75 -26.80 14.01
C ASP A 132 -15.66 -26.54 15.52
N ALA A 133 -14.92 -25.53 15.96
CA ALA A 133 -14.88 -25.10 17.36
C ALA A 133 -16.25 -24.62 17.88
N LEU A 134 -17.02 -23.92 17.06
CA LEU A 134 -18.35 -23.47 17.42
C LEU A 134 -19.34 -24.63 17.54
N LYS A 135 -19.24 -25.67 16.69
CA LYS A 135 -20.07 -26.88 16.79
C LYS A 135 -19.76 -27.69 18.02
N GLU A 136 -18.49 -27.86 18.38
CA GLU A 136 -18.11 -28.57 19.60
C GLU A 136 -18.62 -27.85 20.85
N ALA A 137 -18.46 -26.50 20.92
CA ALA A 137 -18.97 -25.70 22.02
C ALA A 137 -20.51 -25.78 22.17
N LEU A 138 -21.27 -25.85 21.08
CA LEU A 138 -22.71 -25.99 21.10
C LEU A 138 -23.13 -27.39 21.55
N GLN A 139 -22.40 -28.45 21.19
CA GLN A 139 -22.68 -29.82 21.64
C GLN A 139 -22.46 -30.00 23.14
N GLU A 140 -21.39 -29.42 23.70
CA GLU A 140 -21.12 -29.44 25.14
C GLU A 140 -22.22 -28.75 25.95
N MET A 141 -22.75 -27.61 25.47
CA MET A 141 -23.88 -26.93 26.13
C MET A 141 -25.18 -27.72 26.08
N GLU A 142 -25.48 -28.45 25.01
CA GLU A 142 -26.67 -29.27 24.92
C GLU A 142 -26.61 -30.50 25.83
N GLU A 143 -25.45 -31.10 26.04
CA GLU A 143 -25.28 -32.21 26.96
C GLU A 143 -25.40 -31.79 28.42
N GLU A 144 -24.91 -30.66 28.82
CA GLU A 144 -25.04 -30.13 30.20
C GLU A 144 -26.50 -29.82 30.55
N THR A 145 -27.27 -29.27 29.63
CA THR A 145 -28.71 -28.99 29.86
C THR A 145 -29.54 -30.24 29.97
N LYS A 146 -29.24 -31.31 29.23
CA LYS A 146 -29.92 -32.57 29.35
C LYS A 146 -29.60 -33.29 30.67
N ALA A 147 -28.38 -33.23 31.15
CA ALA A 147 -28.02 -33.81 32.43
C ALA A 147 -28.70 -33.07 33.60
N ALA A 148 -28.82 -31.74 33.55
CA ALA A 148 -29.52 -30.95 34.55
C ALA A 148 -31.04 -31.20 34.58
N GLU A 149 -31.68 -31.41 33.46
CA GLU A 149 -33.12 -31.81 33.41
C GLU A 149 -33.37 -33.20 33.94
N ALA A 150 -32.48 -34.16 33.69
CA ALA A 150 -32.60 -35.53 34.25
C ALA A 150 -32.47 -35.54 35.76
N ASP A 151 -31.60 -34.77 36.38
CA ASP A 151 -31.47 -34.64 37.83
C ASP A 151 -32.71 -33.99 38.48
N LEU A 152 -33.30 -33.00 37.85
CA LEU A 152 -34.55 -32.38 38.34
C LEU A 152 -35.75 -33.33 38.30
N VAL A 153 -35.87 -34.15 37.29
CA VAL A 153 -36.94 -35.17 37.18
C VAL A 153 -36.76 -36.30 38.23
N ALA A 154 -35.54 -36.73 38.49
CA ALA A 154 -35.24 -37.72 39.54
C ALA A 154 -35.57 -37.19 40.92
N ALA A 155 -35.27 -35.93 41.24
CA ALA A 155 -35.62 -35.30 42.51
C ALA A 155 -37.13 -35.12 42.72
N SER A 156 -37.92 -34.87 41.67
CA SER A 156 -39.37 -34.76 41.76
C SER A 156 -40.04 -36.12 41.96
N ASN A 157 -39.48 -37.21 41.49
CA ASN A 157 -39.99 -38.56 41.71
C ASN A 157 -39.74 -39.05 43.13
N GLU A 158 -38.65 -38.69 43.80
CA GLU A 158 -38.38 -39.06 45.19
C GLU A 158 -39.34 -38.34 46.17
N ILE A 159 -39.76 -37.12 45.87
CA ILE A 159 -40.73 -36.38 46.73
C ILE A 159 -42.14 -37.01 46.67
N SER A 160 -42.53 -37.62 45.56
CA SER A 160 -43.86 -38.23 45.40
C SER A 160 -44.02 -39.59 46.12
N GLU A 161 -42.92 -40.32 46.39
CA GLU A 161 -42.98 -41.59 47.12
C GLU A 161 -43.09 -41.42 48.64
N ASN A 162 -42.61 -40.30 49.18
CA ASN A 162 -42.67 -40.02 50.64
C ASN A 162 -44.05 -39.54 51.14
N ASP A 163 -44.93 -39.06 50.27
CA ASP A 163 -46.29 -38.61 50.71
C ASP A 163 -47.27 -39.77 50.85
N ASN A 164 -46.89 -40.96 50.49
CA ASN A 164 -47.79 -42.11 50.54
C ASN A 164 -47.68 -43.05 51.79
N GLU A 165 -46.73 -42.72 52.72
CA GLU A 165 -46.56 -43.48 53.99
C GLU A 165 -47.14 -42.79 55.23
N ALA A 166 -47.80 -41.64 55.09
CA ALA A 166 -48.36 -40.91 56.20
C ALA A 166 -49.89 -41.02 56.34
N ILE A 167 -50.43 -42.27 56.24
CA ILE A 167 -51.83 -42.57 56.60
C ILE A 167 -51.85 -43.69 57.61
#